data_2d25cab31d9a953074ac5fa9f45184c9
#
_entry.id   2d25cab31d9a953074ac5fa9f45184c9
#
_cell.length_a   1.000
_cell.length_b   1.000
_cell.length_c   1.000
_cell.angle_alpha   90.00
_cell.angle_beta   90.00
_cell.angle_gamma   90.00
#
_symmetry.space_group_name_H-M   'P 1'
#
loop_
_entity.id
_entity.type
_entity.pdbx_description
1 polymer ?
#
loop_
_entity_poly.entity_id
_entity_poly.type
_entity_poly.pdbx_seq_one_letter_code
_entity_poly.pdbx_strand_id
1 'polypeptide(L)'
;MALTITSVTEGTTVTLTIAGRLSALETAEFDAALTEKTQGMKQALLDFSNVEYIASAGLRALFRANKNMVRQGGEMKLLYPSEEVAEVLQATRFDNLIKIVWREAEDNFSRLYPLRPIQRWLVDTHFMKAKSTMMNTGALVRLDPAVDMERMAAALNDVLASYDIFRCRLVIHPETGDICQRFDGDITKVVVETLSDEAFEQRKQEIKLPYDLIDHPLYRIYLMETSTEKYVYEDFYHAIMDGTSIALLFYREVDKRYVHPERGGKAGRQSASYAEYIREEAKIPQEELQAGHEYWTRMLAGFDEDRHLPPADVDGESDTPEHELEVPFPAIEKDFFKEKGFNENTFFLGASLLALAKSSGRREAIMSWVHNGRVTMAEKRLMGLMLDQFPIRWDFTEDITADAFLRGLEARVNESMQYRKSLDMVYLNGMEDECATFILQKGMMGRKGIVKIGGTDGVMVDMPANEISAAENTLDIEVDAHDDGTFALLLDYDNNRYSKAAMQRFAAIMKDMVVALQDGDCVVTKLLS
;
A
#
# COMPACT_ATOMS: atom_id res chain seq x y z
N MET A 1 27.31 10.25 -31.50
CA MET A 1 28.66 9.90 -30.94
C MET A 1 29.54 9.31 -32.04
N ALA A 2 30.90 9.37 -31.91
CA ALA A 2 31.81 8.63 -32.78
C ALA A 2 31.59 7.12 -32.60
N LEU A 3 31.87 6.32 -33.60
CA LEU A 3 31.77 4.86 -33.52
C LEU A 3 32.78 4.33 -32.51
N THR A 4 32.34 3.45 -31.62
CA THR A 4 33.20 2.68 -30.71
C THR A 4 32.83 1.20 -30.82
N ILE A 5 33.87 0.34 -30.86
CA ILE A 5 33.71 -1.11 -30.96
C ILE A 5 34.62 -1.75 -29.91
N THR A 6 34.02 -2.47 -28.97
CA THR A 6 34.74 -3.28 -28.01
C THR A 6 34.42 -4.74 -28.19
N SER A 7 35.32 -5.65 -27.80
CA SER A 7 35.10 -7.09 -27.97
C SER A 7 35.56 -7.90 -26.76
N VAL A 8 34.79 -8.94 -26.43
CA VAL A 8 35.13 -9.96 -25.44
C VAL A 8 35.05 -11.30 -26.15
N THR A 9 36.05 -12.17 -25.95
CA THR A 9 36.09 -13.52 -26.54
C THR A 9 36.11 -14.57 -25.45
N GLU A 10 35.18 -15.50 -25.54
CA GLU A 10 35.07 -16.66 -24.64
C GLU A 10 35.03 -17.95 -25.46
N GLY A 11 36.14 -18.67 -25.47
CA GLY A 11 36.26 -19.89 -26.27
C GLY A 11 36.16 -19.62 -27.76
N THR A 12 35.10 -20.12 -28.41
CA THR A 12 34.79 -19.91 -29.83
C THR A 12 33.67 -18.89 -30.08
N THR A 13 33.28 -18.14 -29.03
CA THR A 13 32.27 -17.09 -29.13
C THR A 13 32.92 -15.73 -28.93
N VAL A 14 32.63 -14.78 -29.82
CA VAL A 14 33.01 -13.39 -29.67
C VAL A 14 31.77 -12.52 -29.52
N THR A 15 31.76 -11.66 -28.50
CA THR A 15 30.75 -10.59 -28.34
C THR A 15 31.38 -9.25 -28.67
N LEU A 16 30.79 -8.54 -29.64
CA LEU A 16 31.18 -7.18 -29.98
C LEU A 16 30.09 -6.22 -29.49
N THR A 17 30.48 -5.24 -28.68
CA THR A 17 29.60 -4.13 -28.30
C THR A 17 29.90 -2.93 -29.16
N ILE A 18 28.88 -2.45 -29.89
CA ILE A 18 28.97 -1.37 -30.84
C ILE A 18 28.15 -0.18 -30.31
N ALA A 19 28.74 1.04 -30.35
CA ALA A 19 28.05 2.25 -29.94
C ALA A 19 28.34 3.40 -30.87
N GLY A 20 27.38 4.32 -31.03
CA GLY A 20 27.45 5.51 -31.87
C GLY A 20 26.82 5.32 -33.24
N ARG A 21 27.32 6.02 -34.27
CA ARG A 21 26.69 6.05 -35.58
C ARG A 21 27.50 5.23 -36.60
N LEU A 22 26.81 4.37 -37.32
CA LEU A 22 27.34 3.57 -38.43
C LEU A 22 26.99 4.25 -39.77
N SER A 23 27.57 5.41 -40.01
CA SER A 23 27.43 6.11 -41.28
C SER A 23 28.36 5.52 -42.38
N ALA A 24 28.32 6.06 -43.58
CA ALA A 24 29.21 5.61 -44.64
C ALA A 24 30.71 5.85 -44.34
N LEU A 25 31.04 6.80 -43.46
CA LEU A 25 32.42 7.11 -43.08
C LEU A 25 33.01 6.06 -42.15
N GLU A 26 32.23 5.59 -41.17
CA GLU A 26 32.66 4.61 -40.18
C GLU A 26 32.58 3.17 -40.69
N THR A 27 31.92 2.93 -41.83
CA THR A 27 31.70 1.58 -42.36
C THR A 27 32.98 0.80 -42.62
N ALA A 28 34.07 1.46 -43.05
CA ALA A 28 35.33 0.78 -43.31
C ALA A 28 35.98 0.25 -42.02
N GLU A 29 35.96 1.01 -40.95
CA GLU A 29 36.43 0.62 -39.63
C GLU A 29 35.58 -0.53 -39.07
N PHE A 30 34.26 -0.42 -39.19
CA PHE A 30 33.33 -1.46 -38.75
C PHE A 30 33.53 -2.79 -39.51
N ASP A 31 33.68 -2.75 -40.82
CA ASP A 31 33.90 -3.94 -41.66
C ASP A 31 35.25 -4.63 -41.34
N ALA A 32 36.30 -3.84 -41.09
CA ALA A 32 37.60 -4.35 -40.68
C ALA A 32 37.51 -5.03 -39.29
N ALA A 33 36.85 -4.39 -38.31
CA ALA A 33 36.67 -4.93 -36.99
C ALA A 33 35.85 -6.24 -37.03
N LEU A 34 34.75 -6.29 -37.77
CA LEU A 34 33.99 -7.51 -37.97
C LEU A 34 34.83 -8.63 -38.56
N THR A 35 35.59 -8.33 -39.62
CA THR A 35 36.41 -9.34 -40.29
C THR A 35 37.48 -9.91 -39.36
N GLU A 36 38.17 -9.05 -38.64
CA GLU A 36 39.25 -9.44 -37.71
C GLU A 36 38.69 -10.28 -36.53
N LYS A 37 37.67 -9.76 -35.89
CA LYS A 37 37.19 -10.34 -34.61
C LYS A 37 36.32 -11.60 -34.80
N THR A 38 35.71 -11.79 -35.98
CA THR A 38 34.90 -13.02 -36.23
C THR A 38 35.68 -14.14 -36.89
N GLN A 39 36.94 -13.90 -37.26
CA GLN A 39 37.79 -14.92 -37.92
C GLN A 39 38.04 -16.10 -37.00
N GLY A 40 37.66 -17.30 -37.44
CA GLY A 40 37.84 -18.54 -36.68
C GLY A 40 36.83 -18.75 -35.53
N MET A 41 35.90 -17.83 -35.35
CA MET A 41 34.85 -17.98 -34.33
C MET A 41 33.70 -18.86 -34.82
N LYS A 42 33.07 -19.61 -33.90
CA LYS A 42 31.83 -20.36 -34.20
C LYS A 42 30.59 -19.54 -33.94
N GLN A 43 30.68 -18.56 -33.05
CA GLN A 43 29.58 -17.65 -32.78
C GLN A 43 30.07 -16.21 -32.66
N ALA A 44 29.35 -15.29 -33.29
CA ALA A 44 29.55 -13.87 -33.14
C ALA A 44 28.25 -13.20 -32.69
N LEU A 45 28.31 -12.52 -31.56
CA LEU A 45 27.20 -11.76 -30.97
C LEU A 45 27.50 -10.28 -31.12
N LEU A 46 26.65 -9.54 -31.81
CA LEU A 46 26.83 -8.11 -32.07
C LEU A 46 25.80 -7.32 -31.25
N ASP A 47 26.20 -6.72 -30.17
CA ASP A 47 25.33 -5.88 -29.33
C ASP A 47 25.21 -4.48 -29.97
N PHE A 48 23.98 -4.19 -30.42
CA PHE A 48 23.59 -2.95 -31.10
C PHE A 48 22.74 -2.04 -30.22
N SER A 49 22.68 -2.28 -28.95
CA SER A 49 21.83 -1.53 -28.00
C SER A 49 22.16 -0.02 -27.96
N ASN A 50 23.40 0.34 -28.29
CA ASN A 50 23.89 1.72 -28.26
C ASN A 50 24.22 2.26 -29.66
N VAL A 51 23.74 1.61 -30.72
CA VAL A 51 23.90 2.13 -32.11
C VAL A 51 22.74 3.09 -32.41
N GLU A 52 23.08 4.34 -32.66
CA GLU A 52 22.12 5.43 -32.91
C GLU A 52 21.63 5.48 -34.37
N TYR A 53 22.38 4.95 -35.31
CA TYR A 53 22.06 5.03 -36.71
C TYR A 53 22.88 4.01 -37.53
N ILE A 54 22.26 3.44 -38.56
CA ILE A 54 22.92 2.57 -39.52
C ILE A 54 22.60 2.96 -40.95
N ALA A 55 23.64 3.22 -41.75
CA ALA A 55 23.51 3.47 -43.18
C ALA A 55 23.48 2.17 -44.01
N SER A 56 23.03 2.23 -45.27
CA SER A 56 23.02 1.09 -46.17
C SER A 56 24.39 0.44 -46.37
N ALA A 57 25.49 1.22 -46.21
CA ALA A 57 26.84 0.69 -46.22
C ALA A 57 27.14 -0.21 -45.03
N GLY A 58 26.67 0.17 -43.79
CA GLY A 58 26.76 -0.64 -42.58
C GLY A 58 25.97 -1.96 -42.68
N LEU A 59 24.76 -1.92 -43.25
CA LEU A 59 23.99 -3.12 -43.54
C LEU A 59 24.73 -4.08 -44.48
N ARG A 60 25.41 -3.55 -45.52
CA ARG A 60 26.22 -4.38 -46.44
C ARG A 60 27.43 -5.02 -45.71
N ALA A 61 28.06 -4.30 -44.78
CA ALA A 61 29.14 -4.86 -43.98
C ALA A 61 28.65 -6.01 -43.07
N LEU A 62 27.52 -5.82 -42.38
CA LEU A 62 26.86 -6.88 -41.60
C LEU A 62 26.54 -8.10 -42.46
N PHE A 63 25.98 -7.90 -43.64
CA PHE A 63 25.64 -9.00 -44.55
C PHE A 63 26.87 -9.80 -44.98
N ARG A 64 27.98 -9.11 -45.32
CA ARG A 64 29.24 -9.76 -45.68
C ARG A 64 29.80 -10.58 -44.51
N ALA A 65 29.84 -10.01 -43.33
CA ALA A 65 30.33 -10.67 -42.13
C ALA A 65 29.50 -11.91 -41.82
N ASN A 66 28.17 -11.80 -41.84
CA ASN A 66 27.29 -12.96 -41.66
C ASN A 66 27.54 -14.07 -42.69
N LYS A 67 27.66 -13.71 -43.97
CA LYS A 67 27.94 -14.67 -45.02
C LYS A 67 29.28 -15.37 -44.81
N ASN A 68 30.31 -14.65 -44.34
CA ASN A 68 31.61 -15.23 -44.00
C ASN A 68 31.53 -16.17 -42.81
N MET A 69 30.80 -15.81 -41.76
CA MET A 69 30.57 -16.66 -40.60
C MET A 69 29.89 -17.97 -40.99
N VAL A 70 28.81 -17.90 -41.78
CA VAL A 70 28.10 -19.06 -42.26
C VAL A 70 29.00 -19.99 -43.11
N ARG A 71 29.86 -19.44 -43.96
CA ARG A 71 30.84 -20.18 -44.75
C ARG A 71 31.88 -20.94 -43.90
N GLN A 72 32.19 -20.40 -42.74
CA GLN A 72 33.13 -21.01 -41.75
C GLN A 72 32.41 -22.02 -40.82
N GLY A 73 31.10 -22.24 -41.02
CA GLY A 73 30.28 -23.12 -40.18
C GLY A 73 29.93 -22.48 -38.83
N GLY A 74 29.99 -21.15 -38.74
CA GLY A 74 29.60 -20.38 -37.59
C GLY A 74 28.24 -19.68 -37.74
N GLU A 75 27.78 -19.03 -36.68
CA GLU A 75 26.55 -18.25 -36.63
C GLU A 75 26.85 -16.82 -36.17
N MET A 76 26.18 -15.83 -36.75
CA MET A 76 26.21 -14.45 -36.30
C MET A 76 24.81 -14.01 -35.90
N LYS A 77 24.70 -13.35 -34.72
CA LYS A 77 23.46 -12.80 -34.19
C LYS A 77 23.66 -11.31 -33.92
N LEU A 78 22.67 -10.52 -34.28
CA LEU A 78 22.59 -9.11 -33.91
C LEU A 78 21.69 -9.02 -32.66
N LEU A 79 22.22 -8.42 -31.60
CA LEU A 79 21.52 -8.36 -30.32
C LEU A 79 21.00 -6.93 -30.08
N TYR A 80 19.77 -6.83 -29.65
CA TYR A 80 19.15 -5.65 -29.04
C TYR A 80 19.33 -4.34 -29.84
N PRO A 81 19.01 -4.31 -31.16
CA PRO A 81 19.10 -3.06 -31.93
C PRO A 81 18.28 -1.95 -31.26
N SER A 82 18.80 -0.70 -31.30
CA SER A 82 18.02 0.47 -30.88
C SER A 82 16.76 0.61 -31.74
N GLU A 83 15.79 1.42 -31.29
CA GLU A 83 14.50 1.57 -31.96
C GLU A 83 14.69 2.08 -33.40
N GLU A 84 15.58 3.08 -33.60
CA GLU A 84 15.89 3.65 -34.91
C GLU A 84 16.57 2.65 -35.83
N VAL A 85 17.45 1.81 -35.31
CA VAL A 85 18.10 0.74 -36.09
C VAL A 85 17.12 -0.40 -36.37
N ALA A 86 16.25 -0.72 -35.44
CA ALA A 86 15.21 -1.73 -35.60
C ALA A 86 14.24 -1.41 -36.74
N GLU A 87 13.80 -0.15 -36.86
CA GLU A 87 12.97 0.31 -37.97
C GLU A 87 13.65 0.11 -39.32
N VAL A 88 14.95 0.45 -39.41
CA VAL A 88 15.72 0.26 -40.64
C VAL A 88 15.87 -1.22 -41.01
N LEU A 89 16.16 -2.08 -40.02
CA LEU A 89 16.30 -3.53 -40.23
C LEU A 89 14.99 -4.16 -40.71
N GLN A 90 13.85 -3.78 -40.12
CA GLN A 90 12.52 -4.27 -40.51
C GLN A 90 12.11 -3.73 -41.91
N ALA A 91 12.27 -2.42 -42.14
CA ALA A 91 11.93 -1.81 -43.44
C ALA A 91 12.73 -2.41 -44.59
N THR A 92 13.98 -2.80 -44.35
CA THR A 92 14.84 -3.45 -45.35
C THR A 92 14.73 -4.98 -45.38
N ARG A 93 13.89 -5.57 -44.51
CA ARG A 93 13.74 -7.02 -44.27
C ARG A 93 15.06 -7.72 -44.00
N PHE A 94 15.95 -7.03 -43.31
CA PHE A 94 17.29 -7.52 -42.99
C PHE A 94 17.23 -8.67 -41.95
N ASP A 95 16.15 -8.73 -41.17
CA ASP A 95 15.76 -9.80 -40.26
C ASP A 95 15.63 -11.18 -40.95
N ASN A 96 15.38 -11.20 -42.29
CA ASN A 96 15.40 -12.44 -43.06
C ASN A 96 16.83 -12.90 -43.46
N LEU A 97 17.81 -12.04 -43.28
CA LEU A 97 19.19 -12.28 -43.74
C LEU A 97 20.16 -12.59 -42.61
N ILE A 98 19.85 -12.15 -41.38
CA ILE A 98 20.68 -12.33 -40.21
C ILE A 98 19.75 -12.57 -38.99
N LYS A 99 20.15 -13.44 -38.10
CA LYS A 99 19.37 -13.69 -36.88
C LYS A 99 19.46 -12.49 -35.95
N ILE A 100 18.31 -11.87 -35.69
CA ILE A 100 18.20 -10.74 -34.77
C ILE A 100 17.56 -11.25 -33.48
N VAL A 101 18.23 -11.00 -32.38
CA VAL A 101 17.65 -11.11 -31.04
C VAL A 101 17.15 -9.72 -30.72
N TRP A 102 15.87 -9.53 -30.89
CA TRP A 102 15.24 -8.30 -30.47
C TRP A 102 15.40 -8.17 -28.95
N ARG A 103 15.62 -6.96 -28.43
CA ARG A 103 15.20 -6.75 -27.06
C ARG A 103 13.76 -7.23 -27.04
N GLU A 104 13.49 -8.25 -26.25
CA GLU A 104 12.11 -8.42 -25.83
C GLU A 104 11.74 -7.01 -25.41
N ALA A 105 10.78 -6.38 -26.10
CA ALA A 105 10.18 -5.15 -25.64
C ALA A 105 9.98 -5.44 -24.16
N GLU A 106 10.73 -4.74 -23.28
CA GLU A 106 10.54 -4.96 -21.86
C GLU A 106 9.04 -4.85 -21.76
N ASP A 107 8.40 -5.99 -21.60
CA ASP A 107 6.96 -6.05 -21.55
C ASP A 107 6.67 -5.24 -20.29
N ASN A 108 6.50 -3.91 -20.48
CA ASN A 108 6.20 -2.99 -19.39
C ASN A 108 4.97 -3.47 -18.65
N PHE A 109 4.24 -4.43 -19.27
CA PHE A 109 3.06 -5.07 -18.73
C PHE A 109 3.37 -6.33 -17.92
N SER A 110 4.50 -7.03 -18.13
CA SER A 110 4.94 -8.15 -17.27
C SER A 110 5.28 -7.69 -15.84
N ARG A 111 5.39 -6.36 -15.63
CA ARG A 111 5.62 -5.72 -14.33
C ARG A 111 4.37 -5.00 -13.80
N LEU A 112 3.22 -5.16 -14.43
CA LEU A 112 1.95 -4.67 -13.92
C LEU A 112 1.36 -5.70 -12.96
N TYR A 113 0.97 -5.21 -11.81
CA TYR A 113 0.37 -6.02 -10.76
C TYR A 113 -1.08 -5.58 -10.53
N PRO A 114 -2.00 -6.52 -10.31
CA PRO A 114 -3.37 -6.16 -9.97
C PRO A 114 -3.42 -5.40 -8.65
N LEU A 115 -4.45 -4.61 -8.46
CA LEU A 115 -4.77 -4.07 -7.14
C LEU A 115 -5.34 -5.18 -6.25
N ARG A 116 -5.00 -5.14 -4.97
CA ARG A 116 -5.69 -5.92 -3.93
C ARG A 116 -7.16 -5.44 -3.86
N PRO A 117 -8.10 -6.28 -3.40
CA PRO A 117 -9.50 -5.86 -3.27
C PRO A 117 -9.65 -4.54 -2.52
N ILE A 118 -9.01 -4.39 -1.36
CA ILE A 118 -9.07 -3.15 -0.57
C ILE A 118 -8.43 -1.95 -1.28
N GLN A 119 -7.36 -2.14 -2.05
CA GLN A 119 -6.78 -1.06 -2.85
C GLN A 119 -7.75 -0.63 -3.95
N ARG A 120 -8.45 -1.58 -4.59
CA ARG A 120 -9.45 -1.30 -5.62
C ARG A 120 -10.55 -0.42 -5.05
N TRP A 121 -11.11 -0.80 -3.91
CA TRP A 121 -12.13 0.00 -3.24
C TRP A 121 -11.67 1.44 -2.95
N LEU A 122 -10.48 1.62 -2.35
CA LEU A 122 -9.91 2.95 -2.09
C LEU A 122 -9.76 3.79 -3.35
N VAL A 123 -9.34 3.17 -4.46
CA VAL A 123 -9.16 3.84 -5.75
C VAL A 123 -10.51 4.18 -6.39
N ASP A 124 -11.47 3.27 -6.36
CA ASP A 124 -12.81 3.49 -6.92
C ASP A 124 -13.54 4.59 -6.12
N THR A 125 -13.45 4.58 -4.79
CA THR A 125 -13.99 5.65 -3.92
C THR A 125 -13.34 7.00 -4.21
N HIS A 126 -12.03 7.04 -4.44
CA HIS A 126 -11.36 8.28 -4.85
C HIS A 126 -11.95 8.85 -6.14
N PHE A 127 -12.19 8.04 -7.16
CA PHE A 127 -12.76 8.52 -8.42
C PHE A 127 -14.19 9.01 -8.27
N MET A 128 -14.96 8.46 -7.33
CA MET A 128 -16.28 8.98 -6.97
C MET A 128 -16.20 10.33 -6.24
N LYS A 129 -15.13 10.56 -5.46
CA LYS A 129 -14.90 11.75 -4.63
C LYS A 129 -13.55 12.44 -4.96
N ALA A 130 -13.24 12.61 -6.24
CA ALA A 130 -11.89 12.97 -6.74
C ALA A 130 -11.28 14.28 -6.21
N LYS A 131 -12.07 15.15 -5.60
CA LYS A 131 -11.59 16.39 -4.95
C LYS A 131 -11.42 16.25 -3.44
N SER A 132 -11.73 15.08 -2.88
CA SER A 132 -11.60 14.83 -1.45
C SER A 132 -10.18 14.46 -1.06
N THR A 133 -9.79 14.85 0.14
CA THR A 133 -8.55 14.41 0.79
C THR A 133 -8.79 13.27 1.79
N MET A 134 -9.96 12.65 1.76
CA MET A 134 -10.39 11.60 2.67
C MET A 134 -9.45 10.38 2.68
N MET A 135 -8.87 10.06 1.50
CA MET A 135 -7.92 8.94 1.36
C MET A 135 -6.45 9.37 1.59
N ASN A 136 -6.23 10.56 2.13
CA ASN A 136 -4.91 11.02 2.53
C ASN A 136 -4.65 10.62 3.98
N THR A 137 -3.64 9.81 4.21
CA THR A 137 -3.22 9.38 5.55
C THR A 137 -1.87 9.97 5.88
N GLY A 138 -1.82 10.86 6.84
CA GLY A 138 -0.57 11.50 7.22
C GLY A 138 -0.73 12.54 8.30
N ALA A 139 0.39 13.10 8.75
CA ALA A 139 0.44 14.08 9.82
C ALA A 139 1.49 15.18 9.58
N LEU A 140 1.26 16.30 10.23
CA LEU A 140 2.28 17.31 10.46
C LEU A 140 2.89 17.06 11.84
N VAL A 141 4.19 16.77 11.89
CA VAL A 141 4.91 16.50 13.14
C VAL A 141 5.91 17.61 13.41
N ARG A 142 5.77 18.25 14.55
CA ARG A 142 6.78 19.16 15.08
C ARG A 142 7.92 18.36 15.68
N LEU A 143 9.13 18.64 15.24
CA LEU A 143 10.36 17.97 15.66
C LEU A 143 10.98 18.71 16.86
N ASP A 144 11.78 17.98 17.64
CA ASP A 144 12.62 18.60 18.66
C ASP A 144 13.60 19.60 18.03
N PRO A 145 13.83 20.78 18.62
CA PRO A 145 14.78 21.77 18.09
C PRO A 145 16.20 21.25 17.87
N ALA A 146 16.63 20.21 18.62
CA ALA A 146 17.94 19.60 18.48
C ALA A 146 18.09 18.72 17.21
N VAL A 147 16.99 18.42 16.50
CA VAL A 147 17.04 17.63 15.28
C VAL A 147 17.84 18.36 14.20
N ASP A 148 18.83 17.67 13.63
CA ASP A 148 19.58 18.14 12.46
C ASP A 148 18.74 17.86 11.19
N MET A 149 18.32 18.92 10.50
CA MET A 149 17.40 18.82 9.37
C MET A 149 18.03 18.19 8.12
N GLU A 150 19.32 18.43 7.86
CA GLU A 150 20.01 17.80 6.73
C GLU A 150 20.19 16.30 6.96
N ARG A 151 20.50 15.93 8.19
CA ARG A 151 20.57 14.50 8.60
C ARG A 151 19.18 13.85 8.53
N MET A 152 18.12 14.58 8.87
CA MET A 152 16.75 14.10 8.74
C MET A 152 16.37 13.91 7.26
N ALA A 153 16.72 14.86 6.39
CA ALA A 153 16.52 14.73 4.95
C ALA A 153 17.25 13.51 4.39
N ALA A 154 18.48 13.27 4.82
CA ALA A 154 19.25 12.10 4.42
C ALA A 154 18.59 10.79 4.88
N ALA A 155 18.09 10.73 6.12
CA ALA A 155 17.39 9.57 6.67
C ALA A 155 16.10 9.25 5.91
N LEU A 156 15.28 10.28 5.63
CA LEU A 156 14.05 10.16 4.84
C LEU A 156 14.35 9.65 3.43
N ASN A 157 15.30 10.27 2.74
CA ASN A 157 15.67 9.86 1.37
C ASN A 157 16.20 8.41 1.33
N ASP A 158 16.95 7.95 2.35
CA ASP A 158 17.41 6.57 2.42
C ASP A 158 16.24 5.59 2.65
N VAL A 159 15.24 5.95 3.47
CA VAL A 159 14.02 5.16 3.64
C VAL A 159 13.27 5.07 2.31
N LEU A 160 13.00 6.19 1.65
CA LEU A 160 12.29 6.22 0.38
C LEU A 160 12.98 5.37 -0.70
N ALA A 161 14.31 5.43 -0.77
CA ALA A 161 15.08 4.64 -1.72
C ALA A 161 15.10 3.13 -1.41
N SER A 162 14.91 2.75 -0.13
CA SER A 162 15.05 1.38 0.37
C SER A 162 13.79 0.52 0.21
N TYR A 163 12.62 1.12 0.02
CA TYR A 163 11.34 0.42 -0.06
C TYR A 163 10.65 0.67 -1.40
N ASP A 164 10.30 -0.39 -2.09
CA ASP A 164 9.69 -0.34 -3.42
C ASP A 164 8.30 0.30 -3.42
N ILE A 165 7.59 0.28 -2.30
CA ILE A 165 6.26 0.91 -2.19
C ILE A 165 6.26 2.39 -2.54
N PHE A 166 7.35 3.13 -2.27
CA PHE A 166 7.46 4.54 -2.65
C PHE A 166 7.70 4.76 -4.15
N ARG A 167 8.03 3.69 -4.88
CA ARG A 167 8.10 3.67 -6.35
C ARG A 167 6.78 3.27 -6.98
N CYS A 168 5.76 2.98 -6.17
CA CYS A 168 4.44 2.62 -6.67
C CYS A 168 3.84 3.73 -7.53
N ARG A 169 3.31 3.34 -8.67
CA ARG A 169 2.48 4.17 -9.57
C ARG A 169 1.26 3.37 -9.95
N LEU A 170 0.11 4.01 -9.92
CA LEU A 170 -1.10 3.44 -10.51
C LEU A 170 -1.12 3.78 -11.99
N VAL A 171 -1.39 2.80 -12.82
CA VAL A 171 -1.44 2.96 -14.28
C VAL A 171 -2.64 2.23 -14.86
N ILE A 172 -3.09 2.65 -16.03
CA ILE A 172 -4.17 1.97 -16.75
C ILE A 172 -3.55 0.87 -17.60
N HIS A 173 -4.03 -0.37 -17.44
CA HIS A 173 -3.61 -1.49 -18.27
C HIS A 173 -4.05 -1.24 -19.72
N PRO A 174 -3.14 -1.25 -20.69
CA PRO A 174 -3.43 -0.78 -22.06
C PRO A 174 -4.40 -1.67 -22.82
N GLU A 175 -4.51 -2.96 -22.47
CA GLU A 175 -5.39 -3.89 -23.16
C GLU A 175 -6.74 -4.03 -22.49
N THR A 176 -6.78 -4.04 -21.13
CA THR A 176 -8.01 -4.28 -20.39
C THR A 176 -8.69 -3.00 -19.91
N GLY A 177 -7.94 -1.89 -19.80
CA GLY A 177 -8.41 -0.64 -19.21
C GLY A 177 -8.46 -0.64 -17.67
N ASP A 178 -8.08 -1.75 -17.03
CA ASP A 178 -8.05 -1.85 -15.58
C ASP A 178 -6.95 -0.99 -14.96
N ILE A 179 -7.19 -0.49 -13.75
CA ILE A 179 -6.13 0.15 -12.97
C ILE A 179 -5.27 -0.91 -12.33
N CYS A 180 -3.97 -0.82 -12.61
CA CYS A 180 -2.91 -1.68 -12.09
C CYS A 180 -1.86 -0.85 -11.35
N GLN A 181 -0.94 -1.52 -10.68
CA GLN A 181 0.18 -0.88 -9.99
C GLN A 181 1.52 -1.39 -10.55
N ARG A 182 2.52 -0.51 -10.58
CA ARG A 182 3.91 -0.83 -10.92
C ARG A 182 4.86 -0.20 -9.89
N PHE A 183 6.07 -0.74 -9.74
CA PHE A 183 7.00 -0.36 -8.65
C PHE A 183 8.36 0.10 -9.17
N ASP A 184 8.38 0.85 -10.26
CA ASP A 184 9.58 1.35 -10.93
C ASP A 184 9.60 2.88 -11.08
N GLY A 185 8.65 3.58 -10.45
CA GLY A 185 8.58 5.04 -10.48
C GLY A 185 9.76 5.72 -9.80
N ASP A 186 10.03 6.94 -10.19
CA ASP A 186 11.07 7.77 -9.57
C ASP A 186 10.70 8.17 -8.15
N ILE A 187 11.72 8.29 -7.30
CA ILE A 187 11.60 8.77 -5.93
C ILE A 187 11.71 10.30 -5.91
N THR A 188 10.72 10.96 -5.31
CA THR A 188 10.79 12.39 -5.04
C THR A 188 11.75 12.66 -3.89
N LYS A 189 12.79 13.43 -4.15
CA LYS A 189 13.82 13.76 -3.14
C LYS A 189 13.28 14.76 -2.12
N VAL A 190 13.40 14.42 -0.84
CA VAL A 190 13.12 15.31 0.28
C VAL A 190 14.29 16.27 0.48
N VAL A 191 13.99 17.56 0.55
CA VAL A 191 14.93 18.63 0.84
C VAL A 191 14.38 19.49 1.98
N VAL A 192 15.26 20.23 2.67
CA VAL A 192 14.83 21.16 3.71
C VAL A 192 14.31 22.44 3.06
N GLU A 193 13.09 22.83 3.41
CA GLU A 193 12.48 24.10 3.04
C GLU A 193 12.59 25.06 4.21
N THR A 194 13.32 26.19 4.03
CA THR A 194 13.38 27.24 5.04
C THR A 194 12.31 28.29 4.74
N LEU A 195 11.42 28.50 5.70
CA LEU A 195 10.24 29.36 5.57
C LEU A 195 10.22 30.45 6.64
N SER A 196 9.61 31.60 6.34
CA SER A 196 9.18 32.50 7.42
C SER A 196 7.98 31.90 8.16
N ASP A 197 7.71 32.38 9.36
CA ASP A 197 6.57 31.90 10.15
C ASP A 197 5.23 32.15 9.41
N GLU A 198 5.09 33.27 8.71
CA GLU A 198 3.91 33.55 7.88
C GLU A 198 3.80 32.64 6.68
N ALA A 199 4.93 32.35 6.00
CA ALA A 199 4.96 31.42 4.86
C ALA A 199 4.66 29.98 5.31
N PHE A 200 5.09 29.59 6.51
CA PHE A 200 4.75 28.29 7.08
C PHE A 200 3.25 28.18 7.36
N GLU A 201 2.62 29.17 7.99
CA GLU A 201 1.18 29.16 8.25
C GLU A 201 0.36 29.12 6.95
N GLN A 202 0.80 29.83 5.91
CA GLN A 202 0.19 29.71 4.57
C GLN A 202 0.40 28.31 3.99
N ARG A 203 1.63 27.79 4.04
CA ARG A 203 1.98 26.44 3.52
C ARG A 203 1.13 25.36 4.19
N LYS A 204 0.92 25.44 5.50
CA LYS A 204 0.10 24.50 6.28
C LYS A 204 -1.35 24.42 5.79
N GLN A 205 -1.91 25.52 5.26
CA GLN A 205 -3.25 25.53 4.67
C GLN A 205 -3.32 24.86 3.29
N GLU A 206 -2.19 24.76 2.59
CA GLU A 206 -2.13 24.41 1.17
C GLU A 206 -1.50 23.04 0.92
N ILE A 207 -0.89 22.37 1.91
CA ILE A 207 -0.12 21.13 1.67
C ILE A 207 -0.98 19.88 1.60
N LYS A 208 -2.14 19.84 2.25
CA LYS A 208 -3.07 18.72 2.19
C LYS A 208 -3.96 18.88 0.96
N LEU A 209 -3.60 18.22 -0.13
CA LEU A 209 -4.28 18.29 -1.43
C LEU A 209 -4.73 16.89 -1.86
N PRO A 210 -5.82 16.78 -2.63
CA PRO A 210 -6.18 15.53 -3.30
C PRO A 210 -5.00 14.97 -4.11
N TYR A 211 -4.95 13.65 -4.27
CA TYR A 211 -3.96 13.00 -5.12
C TYR A 211 -4.40 12.96 -6.57
N ASP A 212 -3.44 13.15 -7.46
CA ASP A 212 -3.56 12.76 -8.85
C ASP A 212 -3.01 11.34 -8.97
N LEU A 213 -3.90 10.36 -9.16
CA LEU A 213 -3.54 8.96 -8.93
C LEU A 213 -2.75 8.31 -10.07
N ILE A 214 -3.06 8.69 -11.34
CA ILE A 214 -2.54 7.96 -12.48
C ILE A 214 -1.15 8.47 -12.86
N ASP A 215 -0.17 7.59 -12.75
CA ASP A 215 1.25 7.80 -13.07
C ASP A 215 1.95 8.90 -12.25
N HIS A 216 1.43 9.20 -11.06
CA HIS A 216 2.00 10.16 -10.12
C HIS A 216 2.50 9.49 -8.82
N PRO A 217 3.44 10.11 -8.08
CA PRO A 217 3.79 9.68 -6.73
C PRO A 217 2.59 9.69 -5.80
N LEU A 218 2.42 8.62 -5.03
CA LEU A 218 1.31 8.45 -4.09
C LEU A 218 1.71 8.81 -2.65
N TYR A 219 2.72 9.65 -2.51
CA TYR A 219 3.17 10.21 -1.23
C TYR A 219 3.71 11.62 -1.40
N ARG A 220 3.67 12.40 -0.32
CA ARG A 220 4.29 13.73 -0.18
C ARG A 220 5.01 13.80 1.14
N ILE A 221 6.25 14.23 1.14
CA ILE A 221 7.03 14.45 2.35
C ILE A 221 7.73 15.79 2.24
N TYR A 222 7.44 16.69 3.18
CA TYR A 222 8.04 18.01 3.27
C TYR A 222 8.78 18.17 4.59
N LEU A 223 9.98 18.67 4.53
CA LEU A 223 10.81 18.99 5.69
C LEU A 223 10.93 20.49 5.76
N MET A 224 10.32 21.09 6.78
CA MET A 224 10.18 22.54 6.90
C MET A 224 10.86 23.05 8.17
N GLU A 225 11.61 24.14 8.04
CA GLU A 225 12.26 24.83 9.14
C GLU A 225 11.87 26.31 9.12
N THR A 226 11.37 26.81 10.25
CA THR A 226 11.11 28.22 10.48
C THR A 226 12.22 28.83 11.34
N SER A 227 12.07 30.12 11.73
CA SER A 227 13.01 30.79 12.62
C SER A 227 13.10 30.13 14.01
N THR A 228 12.05 29.40 14.44
CA THR A 228 11.89 28.89 15.82
C THR A 228 11.62 27.40 15.89
N GLU A 229 11.04 26.80 14.88
CA GLU A 229 10.52 25.43 14.92
C GLU A 229 10.88 24.63 13.66
N LYS A 230 10.82 23.30 13.78
CA LYS A 230 11.14 22.34 12.75
C LYS A 230 10.00 21.35 12.60
N TYR A 231 9.67 21.01 11.36
CA TYR A 231 8.54 20.15 11.05
C TYR A 231 8.87 19.13 9.98
N VAL A 232 8.24 17.98 10.06
CA VAL A 232 8.05 17.05 8.95
C VAL A 232 6.56 16.91 8.70
N TYR A 233 6.14 17.08 7.46
CA TYR A 233 4.84 16.68 6.97
C TYR A 233 5.01 15.42 6.12
N GLU A 234 4.30 14.39 6.44
CA GLU A 234 4.15 13.23 5.57
C GLU A 234 2.67 13.02 5.27
N ASP A 235 2.40 12.64 4.04
CA ASP A 235 1.08 12.36 3.52
C ASP A 235 1.20 11.21 2.51
N PHE A 236 0.40 10.17 2.70
CA PHE A 236 0.38 8.99 1.87
C PHE A 236 -1.03 8.77 1.36
N TYR A 237 -1.16 8.43 0.08
CA TYR A 237 -2.42 7.91 -0.41
C TYR A 237 -2.69 6.54 0.22
N HIS A 238 -3.87 6.34 0.80
CA HIS A 238 -4.14 5.17 1.64
C HIS A 238 -3.96 3.84 0.91
N ALA A 239 -4.12 3.80 -0.44
CA ALA A 239 -3.88 2.58 -1.21
C ALA A 239 -2.41 2.08 -1.20
N ILE A 240 -1.44 2.88 -0.75
CA ILE A 240 -0.03 2.44 -0.64
C ILE A 240 0.45 2.28 0.81
N MET A 241 -0.22 2.87 1.80
CA MET A 241 0.23 2.83 3.20
C MET A 241 -0.96 2.68 4.14
N ASP A 242 -0.83 1.81 5.12
CA ASP A 242 -1.75 1.69 6.25
C ASP A 242 -1.16 2.29 7.53
N GLY A 243 -1.99 2.49 8.54
CA GLY A 243 -1.58 3.06 9.81
C GLY A 243 -0.42 2.30 10.47
N THR A 244 -0.39 0.97 10.41
CA THR A 244 0.73 0.15 10.91
C THR A 244 2.03 0.45 10.15
N SER A 245 1.96 0.59 8.83
CA SER A 245 3.12 0.96 8.01
C SER A 245 3.64 2.34 8.35
N ILE A 246 2.77 3.31 8.59
CA ILE A 246 3.15 4.68 8.95
C ILE A 246 3.73 4.70 10.37
N ALA A 247 2.91 4.33 11.36
CA ALA A 247 3.24 4.52 12.77
C ALA A 247 4.37 3.59 13.26
N LEU A 248 4.36 2.31 12.85
CA LEU A 248 5.28 1.32 13.40
C LEU A 248 6.47 0.97 12.48
N LEU A 249 6.38 1.25 11.17
CA LEU A 249 7.46 0.92 10.25
C LEU A 249 8.18 2.16 9.74
N PHE A 250 7.47 3.11 9.13
CA PHE A 250 8.06 4.28 8.51
C PHE A 250 8.82 5.14 9.53
N TYR A 251 8.16 5.62 10.58
CA TYR A 251 8.81 6.43 11.60
C TYR A 251 9.98 5.72 12.27
N ARG A 252 9.83 4.44 12.61
CA ARG A 252 10.92 3.63 13.18
C ARG A 252 12.12 3.51 12.25
N GLU A 253 11.90 3.32 10.96
CA GLU A 253 12.98 3.20 9.99
C GLU A 253 13.66 4.54 9.72
N VAL A 254 12.92 5.65 9.73
CA VAL A 254 13.48 7.01 9.66
C VAL A 254 14.32 7.30 10.90
N ASP A 255 13.77 7.08 12.10
CA ASP A 255 14.47 7.30 13.36
C ASP A 255 15.76 6.49 13.45
N LYS A 256 15.70 5.22 13.10
CA LYS A 256 16.87 4.32 13.09
C LYS A 256 17.98 4.82 12.16
N ARG A 257 17.65 5.32 10.97
CA ARG A 257 18.61 5.86 10.01
C ARG A 257 19.15 7.22 10.46
N TYR A 258 18.31 8.01 11.09
CA TYR A 258 18.75 9.26 11.69
C TYR A 258 19.73 9.02 12.83
N VAL A 259 19.42 8.12 13.78
CA VAL A 259 20.28 7.83 14.95
C VAL A 259 21.55 7.08 14.53
N HIS A 260 21.46 6.19 13.55
CA HIS A 260 22.52 5.30 13.10
C HIS A 260 22.77 5.39 11.58
N PRO A 261 23.24 6.54 11.07
CA PRO A 261 23.43 6.74 9.63
C PRO A 261 24.45 5.75 9.01
N GLU A 262 25.38 5.24 9.81
CA GLU A 262 26.33 4.20 9.40
C GLU A 262 25.68 2.83 9.09
N ARG A 263 24.43 2.64 9.49
CA ARG A 263 23.63 1.44 9.22
C ARG A 263 22.69 1.60 8.03
N GLY A 264 22.48 2.84 7.58
CA GLY A 264 21.81 3.18 6.32
C GLY A 264 22.73 2.88 5.14
N GLY A 265 22.16 2.71 3.95
CA GLY A 265 22.95 2.56 2.73
C GLY A 265 23.76 1.25 2.60
N LYS A 266 23.73 0.31 3.53
CA LYS A 266 24.14 -1.05 3.22
C LYS A 266 23.11 -1.68 2.30
N ALA A 267 23.25 -1.37 1.02
CA ALA A 267 22.70 -2.14 -0.08
C ALA A 267 23.09 -3.61 0.12
N GLY A 268 22.25 -4.40 0.75
CA GLY A 268 22.58 -5.79 1.10
C GLY A 268 21.57 -6.48 2.01
N ARG A 269 20.79 -5.75 2.77
CA ARG A 269 19.53 -6.29 3.30
C ARG A 269 18.41 -5.74 2.47
N GLN A 270 18.03 -6.52 1.49
CA GLN A 270 16.80 -6.31 0.73
C GLN A 270 15.67 -6.11 1.74
N SER A 271 15.14 -4.89 1.81
CA SER A 271 13.89 -4.64 2.51
C SER A 271 12.84 -5.55 1.88
N ALA A 272 11.93 -6.10 2.68
CA ALA A 272 10.88 -6.95 2.14
C ALA A 272 10.14 -6.19 1.03
N SER A 273 10.03 -6.80 -0.15
CA SER A 273 9.44 -6.18 -1.33
C SER A 273 7.91 -6.30 -1.30
N TYR A 274 7.22 -5.17 -1.37
CA TYR A 274 5.77 -5.15 -1.48
C TYR A 274 5.31 -5.65 -2.86
N ALA A 275 6.04 -5.34 -3.93
CA ALA A 275 5.79 -5.87 -5.27
C ALA A 275 5.84 -7.40 -5.30
N GLU A 276 6.81 -8.00 -4.58
CA GLU A 276 6.91 -9.46 -4.48
C GLU A 276 5.72 -10.04 -3.70
N TYR A 277 5.31 -9.40 -2.63
CA TYR A 277 4.13 -9.81 -1.87
C TYR A 277 2.86 -9.81 -2.75
N ILE A 278 2.60 -8.74 -3.51
CA ILE A 278 1.47 -8.66 -4.44
C ILE A 278 1.55 -9.75 -5.51
N ARG A 279 2.74 -10.00 -6.05
CA ARG A 279 2.95 -11.06 -7.05
C ARG A 279 2.65 -12.46 -6.50
N GLU A 280 3.03 -12.74 -5.26
CA GLU A 280 2.72 -14.03 -4.62
C GLU A 280 1.23 -14.14 -4.26
N GLU A 281 0.61 -13.05 -3.79
CA GLU A 281 -0.83 -13.00 -3.52
C GLU A 281 -1.66 -13.26 -4.80
N ALA A 282 -1.22 -12.74 -5.95
CA ALA A 282 -1.88 -12.97 -7.23
C ALA A 282 -1.79 -14.44 -7.74
N LYS A 283 -0.98 -15.30 -7.10
CA LYS A 283 -0.84 -16.72 -7.44
C LYS A 283 -1.75 -17.64 -6.63
N ILE A 284 -2.62 -17.09 -5.79
CA ILE A 284 -3.56 -17.92 -5.01
C ILE A 284 -4.33 -18.85 -5.95
N PRO A 285 -4.36 -20.18 -5.67
CA PRO A 285 -5.02 -21.13 -6.54
C PRO A 285 -6.52 -20.86 -6.69
N GLN A 286 -7.05 -21.07 -7.87
CA GLN A 286 -8.47 -20.85 -8.16
C GLN A 286 -9.39 -21.68 -7.24
N GLU A 287 -8.96 -22.87 -6.82
CA GLU A 287 -9.71 -23.70 -5.87
C GLU A 287 -9.81 -23.03 -4.49
N GLU A 288 -8.75 -22.37 -4.04
CA GLU A 288 -8.72 -21.64 -2.76
C GLU A 288 -9.61 -20.40 -2.83
N LEU A 289 -9.56 -19.65 -3.94
CA LEU A 289 -10.45 -18.52 -4.18
C LEU A 289 -11.91 -18.95 -4.21
N GLN A 290 -12.22 -20.07 -4.86
CA GLN A 290 -13.58 -20.62 -4.93
C GLN A 290 -14.08 -21.07 -3.55
N ALA A 291 -13.26 -21.76 -2.78
CA ALA A 291 -13.61 -22.15 -1.40
C ALA A 291 -13.89 -20.95 -0.51
N GLY A 292 -13.11 -19.88 -0.66
CA GLY A 292 -13.35 -18.62 0.03
C GLY A 292 -14.63 -17.93 -0.42
N HIS A 293 -14.91 -17.90 -1.71
CA HIS A 293 -16.17 -17.37 -2.23
C HIS A 293 -17.39 -18.11 -1.67
N GLU A 294 -17.34 -19.44 -1.58
CA GLU A 294 -18.38 -20.25 -0.97
C GLU A 294 -18.54 -19.97 0.53
N TYR A 295 -17.42 -19.76 1.24
CA TYR A 295 -17.42 -19.37 2.66
C TYR A 295 -18.15 -18.04 2.86
N TRP A 296 -17.78 -16.99 2.12
CA TRP A 296 -18.36 -15.66 2.26
C TRP A 296 -19.84 -15.64 1.84
N THR A 297 -20.20 -16.31 0.76
CA THR A 297 -21.59 -16.47 0.33
C THR A 297 -22.45 -17.09 1.43
N ARG A 298 -21.96 -18.15 2.08
CA ARG A 298 -22.68 -18.80 3.19
C ARG A 298 -22.76 -17.91 4.42
N MET A 299 -21.68 -17.19 4.75
CA MET A 299 -21.61 -16.34 5.92
C MET A 299 -22.55 -15.13 5.79
N LEU A 300 -22.72 -14.61 4.58
CA LEU A 300 -23.59 -13.47 4.29
C LEU A 300 -25.01 -13.88 3.85
N ALA A 301 -25.30 -15.18 3.74
CA ALA A 301 -26.63 -15.65 3.32
C ALA A 301 -27.73 -15.14 4.25
N GLY A 302 -28.79 -14.55 3.65
CA GLY A 302 -29.92 -13.97 4.40
C GLY A 302 -29.59 -12.67 5.16
N PHE A 303 -28.45 -12.03 4.82
CA PHE A 303 -28.16 -10.67 5.27
C PHE A 303 -29.19 -9.72 4.67
N ASP A 304 -29.89 -8.99 5.54
CA ASP A 304 -30.88 -7.99 5.15
C ASP A 304 -30.22 -6.61 5.28
N GLU A 305 -29.87 -6.03 4.15
CA GLU A 305 -29.00 -4.89 4.01
C GLU A 305 -29.41 -3.66 4.85
N ASP A 306 -30.64 -3.48 5.17
CA ASP A 306 -31.17 -2.21 5.71
C ASP A 306 -31.05 -2.04 7.24
N ARG A 307 -30.38 -2.88 8.04
CA ARG A 307 -30.79 -2.86 9.46
C ARG A 307 -29.81 -3.27 10.55
N HIS A 308 -28.51 -3.34 10.30
CA HIS A 308 -27.54 -3.71 11.35
C HIS A 308 -26.90 -2.52 12.07
N LEU A 309 -27.22 -1.31 11.64
CA LEU A 309 -26.79 -0.06 12.26
C LEU A 309 -27.81 0.40 13.33
N PRO A 310 -27.37 1.21 14.32
CA PRO A 310 -28.31 1.90 15.20
C PRO A 310 -29.34 2.72 14.42
N PRO A 311 -30.57 2.89 14.93
CA PRO A 311 -31.55 3.73 14.27
C PRO A 311 -31.04 5.16 14.11
N ALA A 312 -31.16 5.70 12.89
CA ALA A 312 -30.87 7.09 12.61
C ALA A 312 -31.82 8.01 13.39
N ASP A 313 -31.31 9.12 13.90
CA ASP A 313 -32.10 10.13 14.62
C ASP A 313 -31.91 11.55 14.02
N VAL A 314 -31.14 11.68 12.95
CA VAL A 314 -31.02 12.89 12.14
C VAL A 314 -31.61 12.60 10.75
N ASP A 315 -32.32 13.57 10.18
CA ASP A 315 -32.91 13.50 8.85
C ASP A 315 -32.48 14.77 8.09
N GLY A 316 -31.51 14.62 7.19
CA GLY A 316 -30.96 15.70 6.37
C GLY A 316 -29.57 16.16 6.79
N GLU A 317 -29.09 17.26 6.17
CA GLU A 317 -27.77 17.80 6.44
C GLU A 317 -27.66 18.33 7.88
N SER A 318 -26.58 17.96 8.55
CA SER A 318 -26.28 18.40 9.91
C SER A 318 -25.67 19.82 9.93
N ASP A 319 -26.17 20.66 10.81
CA ASP A 319 -25.60 22.00 11.05
C ASP A 319 -24.33 21.95 11.91
N THR A 320 -23.95 20.77 12.44
CA THR A 320 -22.79 20.63 13.33
C THR A 320 -21.65 19.87 12.62
N PRO A 321 -20.41 20.36 12.71
CA PRO A 321 -19.24 19.68 12.14
C PRO A 321 -18.76 18.50 13.01
N GLU A 322 -19.35 18.29 14.21
CA GLU A 322 -18.92 17.22 15.13
C GLU A 322 -19.42 15.87 14.65
N HIS A 323 -18.50 15.00 14.28
CA HIS A 323 -18.76 13.63 13.85
C HIS A 323 -17.98 12.60 14.68
N GLU A 324 -17.31 13.02 15.75
CA GLU A 324 -16.49 12.15 16.58
C GLU A 324 -16.95 12.22 18.06
N LEU A 325 -16.88 11.07 18.73
CA LEU A 325 -17.12 10.94 20.15
C LEU A 325 -16.09 10.01 20.79
N GLU A 326 -15.26 10.55 21.69
CA GLU A 326 -14.33 9.74 22.46
C GLU A 326 -14.81 9.62 23.90
N VAL A 327 -14.78 8.38 24.44
CA VAL A 327 -15.13 8.09 25.82
C VAL A 327 -14.27 6.98 26.41
N PRO A 328 -13.80 7.08 27.68
CA PRO A 328 -13.03 6.00 28.28
C PRO A 328 -13.93 4.78 28.56
N PHE A 329 -13.38 3.58 28.41
CA PHE A 329 -14.01 2.37 28.89
C PHE A 329 -13.86 2.22 30.42
N PRO A 330 -14.76 1.45 31.07
CA PRO A 330 -14.54 0.99 32.43
C PRO A 330 -13.23 0.21 32.56
N ALA A 331 -12.60 0.27 33.72
CA ALA A 331 -11.38 -0.46 33.97
C ALA A 331 -11.58 -1.98 33.79
N ILE A 332 -10.65 -2.62 33.13
CA ILE A 332 -10.56 -4.08 32.99
C ILE A 332 -9.36 -4.51 33.82
N GLU A 333 -9.48 -5.59 34.57
CA GLU A 333 -8.40 -6.10 35.41
C GLU A 333 -7.19 -6.48 34.54
N LYS A 334 -6.00 -6.15 35.02
CA LYS A 334 -4.75 -6.26 34.27
C LYS A 334 -4.48 -7.64 33.67
N ASP A 335 -4.82 -8.70 34.39
CA ASP A 335 -4.58 -10.08 33.96
C ASP A 335 -5.82 -10.75 33.33
N PHE A 336 -6.92 -10.02 33.17
CA PHE A 336 -8.21 -10.54 32.68
C PHE A 336 -8.07 -11.33 31.37
N PHE A 337 -7.48 -10.73 30.33
CA PHE A 337 -7.34 -11.38 29.02
C PHE A 337 -6.45 -12.62 29.07
N LYS A 338 -5.42 -12.60 29.91
CA LYS A 338 -4.52 -13.72 30.11
C LYS A 338 -5.20 -14.87 30.86
N GLU A 339 -5.98 -14.56 31.87
CA GLU A 339 -6.69 -15.56 32.69
C GLU A 339 -7.83 -16.19 31.90
N LYS A 340 -8.58 -15.40 31.14
CA LYS A 340 -9.67 -15.87 30.28
C LYS A 340 -9.22 -16.59 29.03
N GLY A 341 -8.02 -16.28 28.52
CA GLY A 341 -7.41 -16.93 27.37
C GLY A 341 -7.95 -16.49 26.00
N PHE A 342 -8.59 -15.31 25.91
CA PHE A 342 -8.92 -14.66 24.65
C PHE A 342 -8.23 -13.30 24.55
N ASN A 343 -8.11 -12.80 23.32
CA ASN A 343 -7.42 -11.53 23.06
C ASN A 343 -8.38 -10.34 23.16
N GLU A 344 -7.82 -9.16 23.34
CA GLU A 344 -8.56 -7.89 23.43
C GLU A 344 -9.42 -7.65 22.19
N ASN A 345 -8.90 -7.97 21.00
CA ASN A 345 -9.64 -7.78 19.76
C ASN A 345 -10.96 -8.57 19.74
N THR A 346 -10.93 -9.87 20.08
CA THR A 346 -12.13 -10.69 20.14
C THR A 346 -13.12 -10.19 21.21
N PHE A 347 -12.61 -9.72 22.34
CA PHE A 347 -13.44 -9.21 23.43
C PHE A 347 -14.19 -7.93 23.00
N PHE A 348 -13.50 -6.93 22.49
CA PHE A 348 -14.13 -5.68 22.07
C PHE A 348 -14.96 -5.82 20.80
N LEU A 349 -14.56 -6.68 19.86
CA LEU A 349 -15.39 -7.05 18.70
C LEU A 349 -16.71 -7.69 19.16
N GLY A 350 -16.66 -8.58 20.16
CA GLY A 350 -17.86 -9.20 20.75
C GLY A 350 -18.76 -8.18 21.46
N ALA A 351 -18.17 -7.24 22.21
CA ALA A 351 -18.92 -6.15 22.83
C ALA A 351 -19.59 -5.25 21.79
N SER A 352 -18.92 -4.96 20.69
CA SER A 352 -19.44 -4.16 19.57
C SER A 352 -20.61 -4.85 18.87
N LEU A 353 -20.50 -6.14 18.56
CA LEU A 353 -21.60 -6.92 17.98
C LEU A 353 -22.84 -6.95 18.88
N LEU A 354 -22.66 -7.13 20.20
CA LEU A 354 -23.76 -7.07 21.15
C LEU A 354 -24.38 -5.66 21.23
N ALA A 355 -23.56 -4.62 21.23
CA ALA A 355 -24.04 -3.24 21.26
C ALA A 355 -24.84 -2.90 19.98
N LEU A 356 -24.41 -3.36 18.82
CA LEU A 356 -25.15 -3.20 17.56
C LEU A 356 -26.47 -3.96 17.60
N ALA A 357 -26.46 -5.23 18.00
CA ALA A 357 -27.68 -6.03 18.13
C ALA A 357 -28.71 -5.38 19.07
N LYS A 358 -28.24 -4.91 20.24
CA LYS A 358 -29.10 -4.21 21.21
C LYS A 358 -29.63 -2.89 20.67
N SER A 359 -28.79 -2.08 20.07
CA SER A 359 -29.17 -0.75 19.54
C SER A 359 -30.15 -0.84 18.37
N SER A 360 -29.98 -1.83 17.50
CA SER A 360 -30.87 -2.08 16.36
C SER A 360 -32.14 -2.85 16.76
N GLY A 361 -32.22 -3.37 17.99
CA GLY A 361 -33.33 -4.22 18.44
C GLY A 361 -33.36 -5.60 17.79
N ARG A 362 -32.23 -6.10 17.30
CA ARG A 362 -32.10 -7.37 16.60
C ARG A 362 -31.43 -8.44 17.44
N ARG A 363 -31.59 -9.70 17.02
CA ARG A 363 -30.89 -10.84 17.60
C ARG A 363 -29.75 -11.35 16.71
N GLU A 364 -29.27 -10.51 15.82
CA GLU A 364 -28.05 -10.72 15.05
C GLU A 364 -27.35 -9.39 14.83
N ALA A 365 -26.05 -9.45 14.62
CA ALA A 365 -25.27 -8.31 14.20
C ALA A 365 -24.22 -8.75 13.19
N ILE A 366 -23.93 -7.85 12.27
CA ILE A 366 -22.80 -7.94 11.36
C ILE A 366 -22.04 -6.63 11.43
N MET A 367 -20.73 -6.69 11.30
CA MET A 367 -19.88 -5.51 11.18
C MET A 367 -18.66 -5.85 10.35
N SER A 368 -18.08 -4.84 9.75
CA SER A 368 -16.82 -4.94 9.05
C SER A 368 -15.67 -4.89 10.05
N TRP A 369 -14.79 -5.88 10.05
CA TRP A 369 -13.62 -5.91 10.93
C TRP A 369 -12.37 -5.59 10.13
N VAL A 370 -11.63 -4.57 10.58
CA VAL A 370 -10.34 -4.20 10.03
C VAL A 370 -9.23 -4.93 10.79
N HIS A 371 -8.46 -5.72 10.04
CA HIS A 371 -7.29 -6.42 10.53
C HIS A 371 -6.03 -5.89 9.85
N ASN A 372 -4.91 -5.79 10.56
CA ASN A 372 -3.67 -5.22 10.01
C ASN A 372 -2.98 -6.07 8.92
N GLY A 373 -3.56 -7.21 8.54
CA GLY A 373 -3.11 -8.08 7.45
C GLY A 373 -1.76 -8.77 7.66
N ARG A 374 -1.05 -8.51 8.77
CA ARG A 374 0.32 -8.98 9.04
C ARG A 374 0.33 -10.19 9.95
N VAL A 375 0.16 -11.36 9.39
CA VAL A 375 0.09 -12.64 10.12
C VAL A 375 1.47 -13.26 10.30
N THR A 376 2.27 -13.33 9.23
CA THR A 376 3.59 -13.95 9.22
C THR A 376 4.70 -12.96 9.65
N MET A 377 5.87 -13.50 10.03
CA MET A 377 7.03 -12.67 10.35
C MET A 377 7.59 -11.90 9.15
N ALA A 378 7.33 -12.37 7.92
CA ALA A 378 7.68 -11.66 6.70
C ALA A 378 6.75 -10.46 6.50
N GLU A 379 5.43 -10.67 6.59
CA GLU A 379 4.42 -9.62 6.48
C GLU A 379 4.58 -8.52 7.54
N LYS A 380 4.99 -8.85 8.77
CA LYS A 380 5.27 -7.86 9.83
C LYS A 380 6.40 -6.89 9.52
N ARG A 381 7.16 -7.11 8.45
CA ARG A 381 8.25 -6.24 8.00
C ARG A 381 7.93 -5.50 6.71
N LEU A 382 6.78 -5.80 6.09
CA LEU A 382 6.36 -5.16 4.86
C LEU A 382 5.79 -3.77 5.15
N MET A 383 6.34 -2.78 4.48
CA MET A 383 5.79 -1.42 4.41
C MET A 383 4.89 -1.36 3.18
N GLY A 384 3.64 -0.99 3.38
CA GLY A 384 2.62 -0.97 2.34
C GLY A 384 1.20 -1.08 2.90
N LEU A 385 0.20 -1.07 2.04
CA LEU A 385 -1.18 -1.37 2.45
C LEU A 385 -1.34 -2.87 2.64
N MET A 386 -1.32 -3.30 3.89
CA MET A 386 -1.44 -4.71 4.27
C MET A 386 -2.78 -5.04 4.92
N LEU A 387 -3.51 -4.02 5.39
CA LEU A 387 -4.77 -4.25 6.06
C LEU A 387 -5.73 -5.08 5.18
N ASP A 388 -6.52 -5.89 5.85
CA ASP A 388 -7.65 -6.63 5.30
C ASP A 388 -8.91 -6.17 6.04
N GLN A 389 -10.00 -6.05 5.32
CA GLN A 389 -11.30 -5.70 5.88
C GLN A 389 -12.32 -6.75 5.44
N PHE A 390 -13.03 -7.33 6.38
CA PHE A 390 -13.99 -8.39 6.07
C PHE A 390 -15.09 -8.51 7.12
N PRO A 391 -16.28 -9.02 6.72
CA PRO A 391 -17.43 -9.09 7.61
C PRO A 391 -17.26 -10.14 8.70
N ILE A 392 -17.73 -9.80 9.88
CA ILE A 392 -17.96 -10.74 11.00
C ILE A 392 -19.43 -10.65 11.40
N ARG A 393 -20.10 -11.78 11.38
CA ARG A 393 -21.53 -11.92 11.74
C ARG A 393 -21.71 -12.86 12.92
N TRP A 394 -22.64 -12.50 13.81
CA TRP A 394 -23.06 -13.35 14.92
C TRP A 394 -24.56 -13.33 15.11
N ASP A 395 -25.13 -14.52 15.34
CA ASP A 395 -26.53 -14.74 15.68
C ASP A 395 -26.65 -14.98 17.20
N PHE A 396 -27.49 -14.18 17.86
CA PHE A 396 -27.74 -14.21 19.29
C PHE A 396 -29.08 -14.90 19.63
N THR A 397 -29.48 -15.93 18.90
CA THR A 397 -30.74 -16.66 19.15
C THR A 397 -30.58 -17.73 20.22
N GLU A 398 -29.36 -18.24 20.44
CA GLU A 398 -29.08 -19.27 21.45
C GLU A 398 -28.66 -18.67 22.79
N ASP A 399 -29.17 -19.27 23.89
CA ASP A 399 -28.78 -18.91 25.25
C ASP A 399 -27.40 -19.50 25.58
N ILE A 400 -26.35 -18.74 25.26
CA ILE A 400 -24.97 -19.10 25.59
C ILE A 400 -24.36 -18.12 26.58
N THR A 401 -23.36 -18.57 27.33
CA THR A 401 -22.59 -17.72 28.24
C THR A 401 -21.64 -16.80 27.51
N ALA A 402 -21.21 -15.70 28.13
CA ALA A 402 -20.24 -14.77 27.59
C ALA A 402 -18.92 -15.47 27.20
N ASP A 403 -18.41 -16.38 28.06
CA ASP A 403 -17.20 -17.16 27.73
C ASP A 403 -17.41 -18.06 26.49
N ALA A 404 -18.58 -18.73 26.37
CA ALA A 404 -18.89 -19.57 25.21
C ALA A 404 -19.03 -18.72 23.92
N PHE A 405 -19.69 -17.57 24.03
CA PHE A 405 -19.81 -16.60 22.94
C PHE A 405 -18.43 -16.14 22.42
N LEU A 406 -17.57 -15.64 23.32
CA LEU A 406 -16.26 -15.11 22.94
C LEU A 406 -15.36 -16.19 22.34
N ARG A 407 -15.38 -17.44 22.83
CA ARG A 407 -14.66 -18.56 22.22
C ARG A 407 -15.20 -18.92 20.83
N GLY A 408 -16.52 -18.92 20.68
CA GLY A 408 -17.17 -19.13 19.38
C GLY A 408 -16.84 -18.02 18.39
N LEU A 409 -16.82 -16.77 18.85
CA LEU A 409 -16.44 -15.62 18.04
C LEU A 409 -14.96 -15.69 17.62
N GLU A 410 -14.05 -16.06 18.52
CA GLU A 410 -12.63 -16.25 18.18
C GLU A 410 -12.45 -17.35 17.13
N ALA A 411 -13.17 -18.46 17.24
CA ALA A 411 -13.15 -19.51 16.23
C ALA A 411 -13.67 -19.00 14.87
N ARG A 412 -14.74 -18.20 14.85
CA ARG A 412 -15.29 -17.56 13.65
C ARG A 412 -14.29 -16.59 13.00
N VAL A 413 -13.66 -15.73 13.82
CA VAL A 413 -12.61 -14.80 13.36
C VAL A 413 -11.44 -15.58 12.73
N ASN A 414 -10.96 -16.63 13.38
CA ASN A 414 -9.87 -17.47 12.86
C ASN A 414 -10.25 -18.19 11.55
N GLU A 415 -11.49 -18.64 11.41
CA GLU A 415 -12.00 -19.21 10.16
C GLU A 415 -12.03 -18.16 9.05
N SER A 416 -12.59 -16.97 9.31
CA SER A 416 -12.66 -15.86 8.36
C SER A 416 -11.27 -15.43 7.89
N MET A 417 -10.29 -15.42 8.79
CA MET A 417 -8.88 -15.10 8.46
C MET A 417 -8.27 -16.04 7.42
N GLN A 418 -8.70 -17.30 7.34
CA GLN A 418 -8.21 -18.24 6.32
C GLN A 418 -8.67 -17.83 4.92
N TYR A 419 -9.84 -17.22 4.81
CA TYR A 419 -10.46 -16.82 3.55
C TYR A 419 -10.36 -15.32 3.24
N ARG A 420 -9.61 -14.53 4.04
CA ARG A 420 -9.54 -13.07 3.91
C ARG A 420 -9.13 -12.56 2.51
N LYS A 421 -8.30 -13.33 1.80
CA LYS A 421 -7.76 -12.96 0.49
C LYS A 421 -8.70 -13.29 -0.69
N SER A 422 -9.79 -13.99 -0.42
CA SER A 422 -10.79 -14.39 -1.42
C SER A 422 -12.11 -13.62 -1.28
N LEU A 423 -12.13 -12.58 -0.46
CA LEU A 423 -13.29 -11.69 -0.36
C LEU A 423 -13.39 -10.83 -1.63
N ASP A 424 -14.47 -10.96 -2.35
CA ASP A 424 -14.72 -10.18 -3.57
C ASP A 424 -15.17 -8.76 -3.21
N MET A 425 -14.83 -7.79 -4.06
CA MET A 425 -15.23 -6.38 -3.96
C MET A 425 -16.75 -6.17 -3.95
N VAL A 426 -17.51 -7.08 -4.57
CA VAL A 426 -18.99 -7.02 -4.56
C VAL A 426 -19.53 -7.05 -3.12
N TYR A 427 -18.86 -7.77 -2.22
CA TYR A 427 -19.24 -7.82 -0.80
C TYR A 427 -18.80 -6.57 -0.03
N LEU A 428 -17.65 -5.99 -0.38
CA LEU A 428 -17.18 -4.75 0.26
C LEU A 428 -18.06 -3.56 -0.14
N ASN A 429 -18.40 -3.41 -1.42
CA ASN A 429 -19.22 -2.29 -1.92
C ASN A 429 -20.67 -2.27 -1.38
N GLY A 430 -21.20 -3.41 -0.93
CA GLY A 430 -22.54 -3.47 -0.33
C GLY A 430 -22.55 -3.31 1.19
N MET A 431 -21.39 -3.30 1.85
CA MET A 431 -21.31 -3.30 3.31
C MET A 431 -21.00 -1.95 3.94
N GLU A 432 -20.44 -1.02 3.17
CA GLU A 432 -19.89 0.24 3.71
C GLU A 432 -20.94 1.20 4.22
N ASP A 433 -22.04 1.33 3.49
CA ASP A 433 -23.13 2.25 3.87
C ASP A 433 -24.08 1.64 4.91
N GLU A 434 -23.94 0.34 5.22
CA GLU A 434 -24.95 -0.44 5.97
C GLU A 434 -24.41 -1.23 7.14
N CYS A 435 -23.08 -1.30 7.30
CA CYS A 435 -22.40 -1.95 8.41
C CYS A 435 -21.49 -0.99 9.15
N ALA A 436 -21.45 -1.13 10.48
CA ALA A 436 -20.41 -0.47 11.26
C ALA A 436 -19.05 -1.13 11.00
N THR A 437 -17.99 -0.35 11.07
CA THR A 437 -16.61 -0.83 11.01
C THR A 437 -16.04 -0.94 12.42
N PHE A 438 -15.30 -2.01 12.70
CA PHE A 438 -14.59 -2.19 13.96
C PHE A 438 -13.07 -2.22 13.75
N ILE A 439 -12.36 -1.44 14.57
CA ILE A 439 -10.90 -1.35 14.57
C ILE A 439 -10.41 -1.40 16.02
N LEU A 440 -9.41 -2.25 16.32
CA LEU A 440 -8.65 -2.17 17.57
C LEU A 440 -7.28 -1.57 17.28
N GLN A 441 -6.99 -0.42 17.85
CA GLN A 441 -5.70 0.27 17.74
C GLN A 441 -4.82 -0.02 18.95
N LYS A 442 -3.53 -0.27 18.74
CA LYS A 442 -2.57 -0.51 19.83
C LYS A 442 -1.34 0.38 19.69
N GLY A 443 -0.92 0.95 20.81
CA GLY A 443 0.35 1.67 20.92
C GLY A 443 0.36 3.02 20.19
N MET A 444 1.38 3.28 19.37
CA MET A 444 1.60 4.58 18.73
C MET A 444 0.50 5.01 17.73
N MET A 445 -0.42 4.13 17.39
CA MET A 445 -1.57 4.48 16.54
C MET A 445 -2.66 5.20 17.33
N GLY A 446 -2.65 5.12 18.66
CA GLY A 446 -3.55 5.92 19.49
C GLY A 446 -3.22 7.42 19.44
N ARG A 447 -4.27 8.26 19.56
CA ARG A 447 -4.24 9.74 19.43
C ARG A 447 -3.36 10.49 20.44
N LYS A 448 -2.34 9.89 21.06
CA LYS A 448 -1.40 10.63 21.93
C LYS A 448 -0.55 11.65 21.19
N GLY A 449 -0.62 11.67 19.85
CA GLY A 449 0.04 12.67 19.02
C GLY A 449 1.56 12.72 19.17
N ILE A 450 2.19 11.67 19.68
CA ILE A 450 3.65 11.59 19.87
C ILE A 450 4.22 10.45 19.02
N VAL A 451 5.24 10.75 18.24
CA VAL A 451 6.00 9.78 17.44
C VAL A 451 7.48 9.85 17.74
N LYS A 452 8.18 8.73 17.69
CA LYS A 452 9.64 8.70 17.80
C LYS A 452 10.26 9.03 16.45
N ILE A 453 10.96 10.14 16.38
CA ILE A 453 11.64 10.60 15.17
C ILE A 453 12.83 11.49 15.49
N GLY A 454 13.97 11.25 14.85
CA GLY A 454 15.18 12.05 15.07
C GLY A 454 15.87 11.78 16.42
N GLY A 455 15.67 10.60 17.02
CA GLY A 455 16.20 10.22 18.33
C GLY A 455 15.42 10.84 19.50
N THR A 456 14.32 11.54 19.24
CA THR A 456 13.54 12.30 20.21
C THR A 456 12.04 12.02 20.03
N ASP A 457 11.21 12.71 20.78
CA ASP A 457 9.76 12.72 20.61
C ASP A 457 9.37 13.86 19.66
N GLY A 458 8.73 13.54 18.53
CA GLY A 458 8.00 14.48 17.70
C GLY A 458 6.55 14.57 18.16
N VAL A 459 5.95 15.74 18.02
CA VAL A 459 4.56 16.01 18.43
C VAL A 459 3.72 16.27 17.20
N MET A 460 2.66 15.49 16.98
CA MET A 460 1.69 15.77 15.92
C MET A 460 0.99 17.10 16.19
N VAL A 461 0.83 17.88 15.14
CA VAL A 461 0.22 19.20 15.17
C VAL A 461 -1.07 19.15 14.37
N ASP A 462 -2.11 19.76 14.90
CA ASP A 462 -3.39 19.82 14.20
C ASP A 462 -3.22 20.55 12.85
N MET A 463 -3.74 19.90 11.82
CA MET A 463 -3.86 20.48 10.49
C MET A 463 -5.19 21.21 10.37
N PRO A 464 -5.24 22.34 9.65
CA PRO A 464 -6.52 22.98 9.38
C PRO A 464 -7.45 22.00 8.68
N ALA A 465 -8.69 21.93 9.12
CA ALA A 465 -9.73 21.24 8.40
C ALA A 465 -10.03 22.01 7.10
N ASN A 466 -9.44 21.56 6.00
CA ASN A 466 -9.67 22.21 4.69
C ASN A 466 -11.02 21.82 4.08
N GLU A 467 -11.68 20.82 4.62
CA GLU A 467 -13.03 20.38 4.30
C GLU A 467 -13.72 19.97 5.59
N ILE A 468 -15.04 20.03 5.60
CA ILE A 468 -15.84 19.31 6.59
C ILE A 468 -15.44 17.86 6.43
N SER A 469 -14.64 17.35 7.39
CA SER A 469 -14.31 15.94 7.44
C SER A 469 -15.63 15.22 7.64
N ALA A 470 -16.21 14.70 6.57
CA ALA A 470 -17.29 13.74 6.69
C ALA A 470 -16.69 12.43 7.17
N ALA A 471 -17.40 11.70 8.01
CA ALA A 471 -17.03 10.35 8.37
C ALA A 471 -16.80 9.51 7.09
N GLU A 472 -15.75 8.70 7.11
CA GLU A 472 -15.42 7.84 5.96
C GLU A 472 -16.51 6.79 5.76
N ASN A 473 -17.05 6.29 6.86
CA ASN A 473 -18.10 5.27 6.93
C ASN A 473 -19.31 5.82 7.72
N THR A 474 -20.39 5.09 7.68
CA THR A 474 -21.61 5.46 8.42
C THR A 474 -21.39 5.42 9.94
N LEU A 475 -20.59 4.47 10.44
CA LEU A 475 -20.22 4.34 11.86
C LEU A 475 -18.94 3.51 12.01
N ASP A 476 -17.88 4.14 12.48
CA ASP A 476 -16.66 3.47 12.90
C ASP A 476 -16.59 3.33 14.42
N ILE A 477 -16.31 2.13 14.87
CA ILE A 477 -16.14 1.76 16.28
C ILE A 477 -14.67 1.44 16.48
N GLU A 478 -13.91 2.41 16.91
CA GLU A 478 -12.50 2.26 17.19
C GLU A 478 -12.27 2.09 18.70
N VAL A 479 -11.43 1.12 19.04
CA VAL A 479 -11.00 0.89 20.42
C VAL A 479 -9.51 1.15 20.53
N ASP A 480 -9.15 2.18 21.28
CA ASP A 480 -7.76 2.50 21.58
C ASP A 480 -7.30 1.74 22.83
N ALA A 481 -6.27 0.91 22.64
CA ALA A 481 -5.59 0.21 23.72
C ALA A 481 -4.33 0.99 24.13
N HIS A 482 -4.31 1.55 25.33
CA HIS A 482 -3.22 2.36 25.82
C HIS A 482 -2.12 1.51 26.49
N ASP A 483 -0.88 2.02 26.53
CA ASP A 483 0.27 1.35 27.13
C ASP A 483 0.12 1.12 28.66
N ASP A 484 -0.72 1.90 29.33
CA ASP A 484 -1.04 1.75 30.75
C ASP A 484 -2.11 0.67 31.04
N GLY A 485 -2.61 0.01 29.99
CA GLY A 485 -3.64 -1.03 30.08
C GLY A 485 -5.07 -0.49 30.15
N THR A 486 -5.27 0.81 29.95
CA THR A 486 -6.61 1.40 29.80
C THR A 486 -7.06 1.35 28.34
N PHE A 487 -8.38 1.49 28.14
CA PHE A 487 -9.00 1.50 26.81
C PHE A 487 -9.93 2.69 26.66
N ALA A 488 -10.01 3.22 25.45
CA ALA A 488 -10.98 4.23 25.07
C ALA A 488 -11.80 3.77 23.87
N LEU A 489 -13.06 4.17 23.82
CA LEU A 489 -13.93 4.04 22.66
C LEU A 489 -13.90 5.35 21.91
N LEU A 490 -13.58 5.31 20.65
CA LEU A 490 -13.77 6.37 19.69
C LEU A 490 -14.86 5.94 18.70
N LEU A 491 -15.87 6.78 18.53
CA LEU A 491 -16.89 6.65 17.49
C LEU A 491 -16.65 7.77 16.48
N ASP A 492 -16.44 7.39 15.23
CA ASP A 492 -16.53 8.31 14.09
C ASP A 492 -17.82 7.96 13.33
N TYR A 493 -18.68 8.95 13.06
CA TYR A 493 -20.05 8.70 12.59
C TYR A 493 -20.54 9.76 11.61
N ASP A 494 -21.37 9.33 10.67
CA ASP A 494 -22.08 10.24 9.78
C ASP A 494 -23.06 11.13 10.59
N ASN A 495 -22.71 12.39 10.78
CA ASN A 495 -23.50 13.37 11.51
C ASN A 495 -24.78 13.80 10.79
N ASN A 496 -24.96 13.43 9.52
CA ASN A 496 -26.23 13.56 8.80
C ASN A 496 -27.21 12.43 9.15
N ARG A 497 -26.71 11.38 9.81
CA ARG A 497 -27.50 10.21 10.22
C ARG A 497 -27.67 10.11 11.73
N TYR A 498 -26.64 10.51 12.48
CA TYR A 498 -26.61 10.36 13.93
C TYR A 498 -26.31 11.67 14.66
N SER A 499 -27.14 11.98 15.67
CA SER A 499 -26.79 13.05 16.60
C SER A 499 -25.73 12.59 17.60
N LYS A 500 -24.98 13.54 18.17
CA LYS A 500 -24.08 13.28 19.30
C LYS A 500 -24.77 12.56 20.47
N ALA A 501 -26.04 12.91 20.73
CA ALA A 501 -26.84 12.26 21.78
C ALA A 501 -27.13 10.78 21.46
N ALA A 502 -27.37 10.42 20.20
CA ALA A 502 -27.52 9.02 19.80
C ALA A 502 -26.22 8.24 20.01
N MET A 503 -25.09 8.83 19.63
CA MET A 503 -23.79 8.20 19.80
C MET A 503 -23.37 8.09 21.28
N GLN A 504 -23.73 9.04 22.12
CA GLN A 504 -23.58 8.91 23.58
C GLN A 504 -24.40 7.76 24.16
N ARG A 505 -25.64 7.54 23.68
CA ARG A 505 -26.44 6.37 24.06
C ARG A 505 -25.80 5.06 23.59
N PHE A 506 -25.31 5.02 22.35
CA PHE A 506 -24.60 3.85 21.83
C PHE A 506 -23.33 3.55 22.62
N ALA A 507 -22.53 4.57 22.93
CA ALA A 507 -21.33 4.45 23.77
C ALA A 507 -21.67 3.93 25.20
N ALA A 508 -22.80 4.33 25.77
CA ALA A 508 -23.26 3.80 27.05
C ALA A 508 -23.59 2.30 26.95
N ILE A 509 -24.32 1.88 25.89
CA ILE A 509 -24.60 0.47 25.63
C ILE A 509 -23.30 -0.32 25.47
N MET A 510 -22.34 0.22 24.70
CA MET A 510 -21.05 -0.41 24.49
C MET A 510 -20.28 -0.65 25.80
N LYS A 511 -20.27 0.34 26.70
CA LYS A 511 -19.68 0.22 28.05
C LYS A 511 -20.39 -0.85 28.90
N ASP A 512 -21.71 -0.91 28.83
CA ASP A 512 -22.48 -1.94 29.54
C ASP A 512 -22.14 -3.34 29.04
N MET A 513 -21.94 -3.52 27.71
CA MET A 513 -21.52 -4.81 27.15
C MET A 513 -20.10 -5.18 27.59
N VAL A 514 -19.17 -4.23 27.62
CA VAL A 514 -17.80 -4.46 28.13
C VAL A 514 -17.82 -4.89 29.61
N VAL A 515 -18.66 -4.29 30.45
CA VAL A 515 -18.82 -4.71 31.87
C VAL A 515 -19.43 -6.10 31.97
N ALA A 516 -20.52 -6.36 31.24
CA ALA A 516 -21.23 -7.62 31.29
C ALA A 516 -20.41 -8.82 30.81
N LEU A 517 -19.60 -8.64 29.77
CA LEU A 517 -18.75 -9.70 29.20
C LEU A 517 -17.58 -10.10 30.11
N GLN A 518 -17.24 -9.29 31.11
CA GLN A 518 -16.25 -9.69 32.14
C GLN A 518 -16.78 -10.81 33.04
N ASP A 519 -18.11 -10.90 33.24
CA ASP A 519 -18.75 -12.05 33.86
C ASP A 519 -18.93 -13.17 32.81
N GLY A 520 -18.05 -14.13 32.81
CA GLY A 520 -18.03 -15.22 31.83
C GLY A 520 -19.28 -16.09 31.84
N ASP A 521 -20.05 -16.13 32.96
CA ASP A 521 -21.28 -16.91 33.14
C ASP A 521 -22.54 -16.12 32.70
N CYS A 522 -22.40 -14.83 32.41
CA CYS A 522 -23.48 -13.99 31.90
C CYS A 522 -24.06 -14.58 30.60
N VAL A 523 -25.39 -14.70 30.50
CA VAL A 523 -26.07 -15.18 29.29
C VAL A 523 -26.29 -14.04 28.33
N VAL A 524 -25.66 -14.11 27.14
CA VAL A 524 -25.59 -12.98 26.17
C VAL A 524 -26.96 -12.56 25.63
N THR A 525 -27.92 -13.48 25.44
CA THR A 525 -29.28 -13.14 24.98
C THR A 525 -30.04 -12.24 25.94
N LYS A 526 -29.74 -12.31 27.26
CA LYS A 526 -30.34 -11.45 28.27
C LYS A 526 -29.84 -10.02 28.24
N LEU A 527 -28.68 -9.79 27.64
CA LEU A 527 -28.13 -8.45 27.47
C LEU A 527 -28.86 -7.64 26.38
N LEU A 528 -29.57 -8.34 25.48
CA LEU A 528 -30.31 -7.73 24.36
C LEU A 528 -31.74 -7.29 24.75
N SER A 529 -32.21 -7.71 25.93
CA SER A 529 -33.52 -7.32 26.47
C SER A 529 -33.53 -5.91 27.06
#